data_ff5832aa3d21ace1c555ea1d91e57192
#
_entry.id   ff5832aa3d21ace1c555ea1d91e57192
#
_cell.length_a   1.000
_cell.length_b   1.000
_cell.length_c   1.000
_cell.angle_alpha   90.00
_cell.angle_beta   90.00
_cell.angle_gamma   90.00
#
_symmetry.space_group_name_H-M   'P 1'
#
loop_
_entity.id
_entity.type
_entity.pdbx_description
1 polymer ?
#
loop_
_entity_poly.entity_id
_entity_poly.type
_entity_poly.pdbx_seq_one_letter_code
_entity_poly.pdbx_strand_id
1 'polypeptide(L)'
;DGIGALPTTGPSPREVSKLIGRQQVTAATSTHSVAMLAWGQSVAHDIGDTHGNASDPAPIPVPKCDNAFDTDCVGSNVLPFDRAAHALTGAGQPRRIYNYASSFIDASWLYGDDMAREGTGGRLLMPGGHFPDQGPASAPAGFSECRKPKVADGRAGENLGLLHMYMLFGREHNRICQVLAKANPGWSDETLFQESRMRNIALVQKITLEEYGPALLGVSLKGVPAAYNASMEPSANLMFSHGAYRYGHSAIPGIYKIGDFWAPLRDMQFQSCVSLLDSDKVIRGMPYTPINEVDTKFVTDVRG
;
A
#
# COMPACT_ATOMS: atom_id res chain seq x y z
N ASP A 1 -17.77 -15.21 9.95
CA ASP A 1 -18.76 -14.85 10.96
C ASP A 1 -18.21 -14.09 12.15
N GLY A 2 -16.94 -13.92 12.28
CA GLY A 2 -16.27 -13.15 13.33
C GLY A 2 -16.38 -13.70 14.76
N ILE A 3 -17.12 -14.79 14.97
CA ILE A 3 -17.46 -15.27 16.31
C ILE A 3 -16.55 -16.41 16.79
N GLY A 4 -15.88 -17.11 15.91
CA GLY A 4 -15.13 -18.24 16.41
C GLY A 4 -14.44 -19.08 15.35
N ALA A 5 -14.84 -20.34 15.25
CA ALA A 5 -14.20 -21.27 14.35
C ALA A 5 -14.28 -20.85 12.89
N LEU A 6 -13.23 -21.14 12.13
CA LEU A 6 -13.26 -21.04 10.69
C LEU A 6 -14.29 -22.03 10.11
N PRO A 7 -14.88 -21.72 8.95
CA PRO A 7 -15.70 -22.71 8.24
C PRO A 7 -14.91 -23.99 8.02
N THR A 8 -15.48 -25.11 8.42
CA THR A 8 -14.87 -26.44 8.24
C THR A 8 -15.38 -27.15 6.98
N THR A 9 -16.30 -26.51 6.26
CA THR A 9 -16.92 -27.03 5.05
C THR A 9 -16.68 -26.10 3.88
N GLY A 10 -16.53 -26.65 2.68
CA GLY A 10 -16.25 -25.92 1.46
C GLY A 10 -14.78 -25.97 1.03
N PRO A 11 -14.46 -25.41 -0.13
CA PRO A 11 -13.10 -25.36 -0.64
C PRO A 11 -12.21 -24.46 0.21
N SER A 12 -10.92 -24.79 0.29
CA SER A 12 -9.94 -23.92 0.93
C SER A 12 -9.77 -22.60 0.14
N PRO A 13 -9.32 -21.49 0.76
CA PRO A 13 -9.01 -20.27 0.04
C PRO A 13 -8.04 -20.49 -1.15
N ARG A 14 -7.09 -21.43 -1.02
CA ARG A 14 -6.19 -21.79 -2.11
C ARG A 14 -6.90 -22.49 -3.27
N GLU A 15 -7.86 -23.39 -2.98
CA GLU A 15 -8.69 -24.00 -4.02
C GLU A 15 -9.54 -22.96 -4.76
N VAL A 16 -10.16 -22.04 -4.02
CA VAL A 16 -10.91 -20.92 -4.62
C VAL A 16 -10.01 -20.09 -5.53
N SER A 17 -8.83 -19.70 -5.05
CA SER A 17 -7.84 -18.97 -5.85
C SER A 17 -7.48 -19.73 -7.14
N LYS A 18 -7.36 -21.06 -7.06
CA LYS A 18 -6.99 -21.91 -8.19
C LYS A 18 -8.12 -22.05 -9.22
N LEU A 19 -9.35 -22.19 -8.76
CA LEU A 19 -10.52 -22.44 -9.60
C LEU A 19 -11.08 -21.16 -10.23
N ILE A 20 -11.16 -20.09 -9.46
CA ILE A 20 -11.81 -18.83 -9.85
C ILE A 20 -10.77 -17.79 -10.23
N GLY A 21 -9.73 -17.61 -9.42
CA GLY A 21 -8.74 -16.53 -9.56
C GLY A 21 -7.71 -16.74 -10.67
N ARG A 22 -7.61 -17.91 -11.29
CA ARG A 22 -6.57 -18.19 -12.28
C ARG A 22 -6.78 -17.44 -13.58
N GLN A 23 -5.80 -16.62 -13.95
CA GLN A 23 -5.70 -16.01 -15.27
C GLN A 23 -5.37 -17.09 -16.31
N GLN A 24 -6.26 -17.31 -17.28
CA GLN A 24 -6.09 -18.34 -18.32
C GLN A 24 -5.73 -17.77 -19.69
N VAL A 25 -6.05 -16.51 -19.91
CA VAL A 25 -5.79 -15.77 -21.14
C VAL A 25 -5.14 -14.43 -20.81
N THR A 26 -4.61 -13.73 -21.81
CA THR A 26 -4.14 -12.37 -21.62
C THR A 26 -5.30 -11.52 -21.07
N ALA A 27 -5.05 -10.84 -19.96
CA ALA A 27 -6.05 -9.97 -19.38
C ALA A 27 -6.42 -8.84 -20.33
N ALA A 28 -7.69 -8.48 -20.37
CA ALA A 28 -8.12 -7.25 -20.98
C ALA A 28 -7.49 -6.07 -20.22
N THR A 29 -7.02 -5.07 -20.92
CA THR A 29 -6.38 -3.90 -20.33
C THR A 29 -7.38 -2.76 -20.18
N SER A 30 -7.34 -2.12 -19.03
CA SER A 30 -8.09 -0.90 -18.77
C SER A 30 -7.42 0.31 -19.43
N THR A 31 -8.17 1.39 -19.55
CA THR A 31 -7.63 2.70 -19.94
C THR A 31 -6.85 3.38 -18.83
N HIS A 32 -6.88 2.84 -17.62
CA HIS A 32 -6.14 3.34 -16.46
C HIS A 32 -4.73 2.73 -16.41
N SER A 33 -3.85 3.35 -15.65
CA SER A 33 -2.46 2.92 -15.51
C SER A 33 -2.12 2.45 -14.10
N VAL A 34 -0.97 1.79 -13.94
CA VAL A 34 -0.49 1.33 -12.63
C VAL A 34 -0.21 2.48 -11.64
N ALA A 35 -0.10 3.72 -12.10
CA ALA A 35 -0.06 4.88 -11.21
C ALA A 35 -1.32 4.97 -10.34
N MET A 36 -2.49 4.62 -10.90
CA MET A 36 -3.74 4.55 -10.16
C MET A 36 -3.72 3.46 -9.08
N LEU A 37 -3.12 2.29 -9.37
CA LEU A 37 -2.99 1.22 -8.37
C LEU A 37 -2.03 1.61 -7.24
N ALA A 38 -0.87 2.18 -7.60
CA ALA A 38 0.11 2.63 -6.61
C ALA A 38 -0.47 3.72 -5.69
N TRP A 39 -1.25 4.65 -6.27
CA TRP A 39 -1.99 5.64 -5.50
C TRP A 39 -3.04 4.99 -4.58
N GLY A 40 -3.85 4.10 -5.12
CA GLY A 40 -4.89 3.39 -4.36
C GLY A 40 -4.29 2.58 -3.21
N GLN A 41 -3.14 1.96 -3.39
CA GLN A 41 -2.45 1.25 -2.32
C GLN A 41 -1.91 2.21 -1.26
N SER A 42 -1.36 3.38 -1.63
CA SER A 42 -0.94 4.40 -0.66
C SER A 42 -2.12 4.87 0.20
N VAL A 43 -3.29 5.12 -0.42
CA VAL A 43 -4.52 5.46 0.32
C VAL A 43 -5.00 4.30 1.20
N ALA A 44 -4.89 3.03 0.72
CA ALA A 44 -5.21 1.87 1.55
C ALA A 44 -4.36 1.79 2.81
N HIS A 45 -3.09 2.18 2.71
CA HIS A 45 -2.17 2.22 3.85
C HIS A 45 -2.49 3.35 4.84
N ASP A 46 -3.04 4.46 4.35
CA ASP A 46 -3.54 5.54 5.23
C ASP A 46 -4.72 5.10 6.10
N ILE A 47 -5.66 4.38 5.50
CA ILE A 47 -6.96 4.11 6.15
C ILE A 47 -7.05 2.74 6.82
N GLY A 48 -6.08 1.87 6.62
CA GLY A 48 -6.13 0.52 7.19
C GLY A 48 -4.78 -0.16 7.34
N ASP A 49 -4.54 -0.67 8.55
CA ASP A 49 -3.45 -1.58 8.87
C ASP A 49 -3.93 -2.60 9.89
N THR A 50 -3.74 -3.89 9.59
CA THR A 50 -4.14 -4.98 10.48
C THR A 50 -3.01 -5.96 10.62
N HIS A 51 -2.69 -6.31 11.86
CA HIS A 51 -1.62 -7.25 12.17
C HIS A 51 -2.17 -8.63 12.48
N GLY A 52 -1.48 -9.67 12.05
CA GLY A 52 -1.78 -11.05 12.43
C GLY A 52 -1.56 -11.29 13.92
N ASN A 53 -2.36 -12.17 14.49
CA ASN A 53 -2.20 -12.63 15.88
C ASN A 53 -1.65 -14.05 15.87
N ALA A 54 -0.38 -14.20 16.18
CA ALA A 54 0.29 -15.51 16.22
C ALA A 54 -0.34 -16.51 17.23
N SER A 55 -1.14 -16.01 18.18
CA SER A 55 -1.91 -16.88 19.09
C SER A 55 -3.25 -17.38 18.49
N ASP A 56 -3.59 -16.96 17.29
CA ASP A 56 -4.81 -17.35 16.58
C ASP A 56 -4.49 -17.82 15.14
N PRO A 57 -3.68 -18.90 14.98
CA PRO A 57 -3.29 -19.41 13.69
C PRO A 57 -4.46 -20.01 12.93
N ALA A 58 -4.49 -19.82 11.62
CA ALA A 58 -5.50 -20.31 10.72
C ALA A 58 -4.87 -20.76 9.38
N PRO A 59 -3.96 -21.74 9.41
CA PRO A 59 -3.20 -22.14 8.23
C PRO A 59 -4.13 -22.56 7.09
N ILE A 60 -3.80 -22.15 5.88
CA ILE A 60 -4.60 -22.40 4.69
C ILE A 60 -4.15 -23.72 4.07
N PRO A 61 -5.02 -24.77 3.99
CA PRO A 61 -4.68 -26.01 3.35
C PRO A 61 -4.36 -25.82 1.86
N VAL A 62 -3.29 -26.45 1.42
CA VAL A 62 -2.87 -26.47 0.02
C VAL A 62 -3.38 -27.76 -0.63
N PRO A 63 -4.07 -27.68 -1.79
CA PRO A 63 -4.49 -28.86 -2.52
C PRO A 63 -3.29 -29.73 -2.93
N LYS A 64 -3.47 -31.05 -2.89
CA LYS A 64 -2.44 -31.98 -3.36
C LYS A 64 -2.05 -31.69 -4.81
N CYS A 65 -0.76 -31.74 -5.10
CA CYS A 65 -0.19 -31.41 -6.40
C CYS A 65 -0.48 -29.96 -6.84
N ASP A 66 -0.54 -29.03 -5.90
CA ASP A 66 -0.56 -27.62 -6.25
C ASP A 66 0.75 -27.22 -6.93
N ASN A 67 0.65 -26.59 -8.09
CA ASN A 67 1.81 -26.30 -8.94
C ASN A 67 2.77 -25.22 -8.38
N ALA A 68 2.41 -24.55 -7.30
CA ALA A 68 3.24 -23.53 -6.65
C ALA A 68 3.68 -23.98 -5.25
N PHE A 69 2.81 -24.62 -4.49
CA PHE A 69 3.03 -24.86 -3.06
C PHE A 69 3.02 -26.34 -2.66
N ASP A 70 2.78 -27.27 -3.60
CA ASP A 70 2.84 -28.72 -3.37
C ASP A 70 3.28 -29.45 -4.64
N THR A 71 4.41 -29.02 -5.21
CA THR A 71 4.98 -29.56 -6.47
C THR A 71 5.32 -31.05 -6.38
N ASP A 72 5.69 -31.51 -5.19
CA ASP A 72 6.06 -32.90 -4.91
C ASP A 72 4.87 -33.79 -4.57
N CYS A 73 3.65 -33.24 -4.67
CA CYS A 73 2.39 -33.95 -4.44
C CYS A 73 2.29 -34.64 -3.06
N VAL A 74 2.83 -34.03 -2.02
CA VAL A 74 2.75 -34.57 -0.66
C VAL A 74 1.31 -34.49 -0.12
N GLY A 75 0.58 -33.41 -0.38
CA GLY A 75 -0.83 -33.27 -0.02
C GLY A 75 -1.07 -32.88 1.45
N SER A 76 -0.04 -32.52 2.18
CA SER A 76 -0.15 -32.05 3.57
C SER A 76 0.41 -30.63 3.78
N ASN A 77 0.76 -29.93 2.69
CA ASN A 77 1.29 -28.59 2.77
C ASN A 77 0.20 -27.59 3.17
N VAL A 78 0.63 -26.57 3.92
CA VAL A 78 -0.22 -25.45 4.34
C VAL A 78 0.49 -24.14 4.11
N LEU A 79 -0.26 -23.07 3.82
CA LEU A 79 0.27 -21.70 3.85
C LEU A 79 0.08 -21.14 5.26
N PRO A 80 1.12 -20.60 5.89
CA PRO A 80 0.99 -19.97 7.19
C PRO A 80 0.05 -18.78 7.09
N PHE A 81 -0.86 -18.67 8.02
CA PHE A 81 -1.77 -17.54 8.14
C PHE A 81 -2.22 -17.40 9.59
N ASP A 82 -2.20 -16.19 10.08
CA ASP A 82 -2.72 -15.83 11.40
C ASP A 82 -3.91 -14.89 11.23
N ARG A 83 -4.98 -15.13 12.00
CA ARG A 83 -6.12 -14.22 11.97
C ARG A 83 -5.76 -12.88 12.59
N ALA A 84 -6.44 -11.81 12.15
CA ALA A 84 -6.15 -10.47 12.60
C ALA A 84 -6.35 -10.30 14.12
N ALA A 85 -5.47 -9.53 14.74
CA ALA A 85 -5.62 -9.09 16.11
C ALA A 85 -6.94 -8.34 16.31
N HIS A 86 -7.65 -8.60 17.41
CA HIS A 86 -8.98 -8.07 17.67
C HIS A 86 -9.20 -7.80 19.15
N ALA A 87 -10.14 -6.93 19.48
CA ALA A 87 -10.59 -6.72 20.83
C ALA A 87 -11.38 -7.94 21.33
N LEU A 88 -11.22 -8.25 22.62
CA LEU A 88 -12.06 -9.24 23.28
C LEU A 88 -13.49 -8.70 23.34
N THR A 89 -14.39 -9.44 22.74
CA THR A 89 -15.83 -9.15 22.77
C THR A 89 -16.52 -10.25 23.56
N GLY A 90 -17.74 -9.98 24.06
CA GLY A 90 -18.52 -10.99 24.80
C GLY A 90 -18.80 -12.22 23.95
N ALA A 91 -19.13 -13.34 24.60
CA ALA A 91 -19.51 -14.57 23.92
C ALA A 91 -20.63 -14.33 22.90
N GLY A 92 -20.45 -14.85 21.69
CA GLY A 92 -21.42 -14.67 20.59
C GLY A 92 -21.38 -13.30 19.89
N GLN A 93 -20.47 -12.41 20.26
CA GLN A 93 -20.32 -11.14 19.59
C GLN A 93 -19.27 -11.22 18.46
N PRO A 94 -19.45 -10.49 17.33
CA PRO A 94 -18.47 -10.39 16.28
C PRO A 94 -17.13 -9.87 16.77
N ARG A 95 -16.04 -10.35 16.22
CA ARG A 95 -14.70 -9.83 16.50
C ARG A 95 -14.58 -8.38 16.04
N ARG A 96 -14.00 -7.55 16.88
CA ARG A 96 -13.64 -6.18 16.53
C ARG A 96 -12.15 -6.14 16.20
N ILE A 97 -11.83 -6.21 14.92
CA ILE A 97 -10.46 -6.19 14.42
C ILE A 97 -9.86 -4.81 14.69
N TYR A 98 -8.64 -4.79 15.22
CA TYR A 98 -7.89 -3.56 15.39
C TYR A 98 -7.47 -2.99 14.04
N ASN A 99 -7.62 -1.69 13.88
CA ASN A 99 -6.97 -0.92 12.83
C ASN A 99 -5.80 -0.15 13.46
N TYR A 100 -4.60 -0.40 12.96
CA TYR A 100 -3.38 0.27 13.41
C TYR A 100 -3.05 1.52 12.57
N ALA A 101 -3.85 1.84 11.56
CA ALA A 101 -3.78 3.09 10.83
C ALA A 101 -4.73 4.15 11.40
N SER A 102 -4.55 5.39 10.98
CA SER A 102 -5.32 6.54 11.48
C SER A 102 -6.77 6.57 11.02
N SER A 103 -7.15 5.87 9.96
CA SER A 103 -8.44 5.95 9.24
C SER A 103 -8.70 7.29 8.54
N PHE A 104 -7.73 8.17 8.46
CA PHE A 104 -7.79 9.44 7.74
C PHE A 104 -6.87 9.44 6.53
N ILE A 105 -7.17 10.29 5.54
CA ILE A 105 -6.23 10.58 4.45
C ILE A 105 -5.30 11.70 4.95
N ASP A 106 -4.32 11.32 5.74
CA ASP A 106 -3.39 12.22 6.45
C ASP A 106 -1.92 11.95 6.12
N ALA A 107 -1.69 11.12 5.09
CA ALA A 107 -0.38 10.66 4.67
C ALA A 107 0.41 9.96 5.79
N SER A 108 -0.29 9.26 6.72
CA SER A 108 0.37 8.46 7.76
C SER A 108 1.23 7.34 7.18
N TRP A 109 0.91 6.84 5.99
CA TRP A 109 1.79 5.94 5.23
C TRP A 109 3.20 6.52 5.02
N LEU A 110 3.35 7.84 4.93
CA LEU A 110 4.63 8.53 4.75
C LEU A 110 5.22 9.00 6.08
N TYR A 111 4.39 9.60 6.96
CA TYR A 111 4.84 10.30 8.18
C TYR A 111 4.73 9.45 9.44
N GLY A 112 3.94 8.37 9.43
CA GLY A 112 3.54 7.61 10.59
C GLY A 112 2.23 8.11 11.20
N ASP A 113 1.56 7.22 11.90
CA ASP A 113 0.25 7.42 12.50
C ASP A 113 0.33 7.93 13.94
N ASP A 114 1.47 7.78 14.59
CA ASP A 114 1.68 8.16 15.99
C ASP A 114 2.78 9.23 16.11
N MET A 115 2.38 10.38 16.63
CA MET A 115 3.30 11.46 17.01
C MET A 115 4.29 11.03 18.09
N ALA A 116 3.97 10.02 18.92
CA ALA A 116 4.82 9.49 19.95
C ALA A 116 5.99 8.63 19.45
N ARG A 117 6.00 8.27 18.16
CA ARG A 117 7.15 7.59 17.51
C ARG A 117 8.39 8.47 17.39
N GLU A 118 8.34 9.70 17.82
CA GLU A 118 9.48 10.63 17.82
C GLU A 118 10.72 10.15 18.58
N GLY A 119 10.61 9.14 19.41
CA GLY A 119 11.73 8.55 20.16
C GLY A 119 12.25 7.21 19.60
N THR A 120 11.62 6.57 18.62
CA THR A 120 11.91 5.20 18.19
C THR A 120 12.27 5.04 16.71
N GLY A 121 12.90 6.05 16.12
CA GLY A 121 13.59 5.89 14.83
C GLY A 121 12.79 6.23 13.57
N GLY A 122 11.62 6.86 13.68
CA GLY A 122 10.79 7.19 12.52
C GLY A 122 10.88 8.64 12.02
N ARG A 123 11.15 9.61 12.88
CA ARG A 123 11.22 11.02 12.54
C ARG A 123 12.50 11.67 13.04
N LEU A 124 13.50 11.63 12.24
CA LEU A 124 14.60 12.58 12.41
C LEU A 124 14.25 13.83 11.58
N LEU A 125 13.87 14.92 12.23
CA LEU A 125 13.89 16.21 11.60
C LEU A 125 15.32 16.49 11.16
N MET A 126 15.53 16.64 9.88
CA MET A 126 16.80 17.11 9.36
C MET A 126 16.89 18.62 9.59
N PRO A 127 18.09 19.19 9.75
CA PRO A 127 18.25 20.63 9.80
C PRO A 127 17.51 21.33 8.67
N GLY A 128 16.71 22.35 8.98
CA GLY A 128 15.83 23.02 8.01
C GLY A 128 14.48 22.34 7.83
N GLY A 129 14.06 21.40 8.68
CA GLY A 129 12.74 20.76 8.66
C GLY A 129 12.56 19.70 7.57
N HIS A 130 13.63 19.27 6.92
CA HIS A 130 13.56 18.27 5.85
C HIS A 130 13.19 16.88 6.38
N PHE A 131 12.44 16.15 5.59
CA PHE A 131 12.25 14.73 5.79
C PHE A 131 13.59 13.97 5.61
N PRO A 132 13.86 12.89 6.37
CA PRO A 132 15.09 12.14 6.22
C PRO A 132 15.32 11.74 4.76
N ASP A 133 16.58 11.84 4.30
CA ASP A 133 16.93 11.46 2.94
C ASP A 133 16.53 10.01 2.66
N GLN A 134 15.68 9.83 1.68
CA GLN A 134 15.15 8.53 1.26
C GLN A 134 16.08 7.85 0.23
N GLY A 135 17.30 8.32 0.13
CA GLY A 135 18.31 7.84 -0.79
C GLY A 135 18.39 8.62 -2.09
N PRO A 136 19.46 8.45 -2.85
CA PRO A 136 19.66 9.15 -4.11
C PRO A 136 18.61 8.75 -5.13
N ALA A 137 18.25 9.68 -5.98
CA ALA A 137 17.36 9.43 -7.13
C ALA A 137 17.94 8.38 -8.08
N SER A 138 19.26 8.24 -8.06
CA SER A 138 20.01 7.19 -8.73
C SER A 138 21.13 6.72 -7.80
N ALA A 139 21.31 5.41 -7.65
CA ALA A 139 22.54 4.91 -7.03
C ALA A 139 23.73 5.27 -7.92
N PRO A 140 24.82 5.80 -7.36
CA PRO A 140 26.05 5.96 -8.12
C PRO A 140 26.48 4.62 -8.73
N ALA A 141 27.00 4.64 -9.95
CA ALA A 141 27.57 3.44 -10.57
C ALA A 141 28.61 2.81 -9.63
N GLY A 142 28.39 1.55 -9.20
CA GLY A 142 29.27 0.84 -8.26
C GLY A 142 28.72 0.65 -6.85
N PHE A 143 27.52 1.12 -6.52
CA PHE A 143 26.90 0.85 -5.23
C PHE A 143 26.30 -0.56 -5.19
N SER A 144 26.91 -1.43 -4.38
CA SER A 144 26.42 -2.81 -4.15
C SER A 144 25.45 -2.92 -2.97
N GLU A 145 25.19 -1.83 -2.25
CA GLU A 145 24.34 -1.86 -1.06
C GLU A 145 22.92 -1.39 -1.35
N CYS A 146 21.99 -2.28 -1.09
CA CYS A 146 20.57 -2.04 -1.09
C CYS A 146 20.18 -1.09 0.04
N ARG A 147 19.88 0.17 -0.27
CA ARG A 147 19.35 1.12 0.72
C ARG A 147 17.83 1.05 0.74
N LYS A 148 17.28 0.64 1.87
CA LYS A 148 15.84 0.79 2.12
C LYS A 148 15.55 2.26 2.38
N PRO A 149 14.54 2.86 1.70
CA PRO A 149 14.10 4.20 2.06
C PRO A 149 13.60 4.19 3.52
N LYS A 150 13.93 5.24 4.24
CA LYS A 150 13.41 5.45 5.60
C LYS A 150 12.01 6.02 5.48
N VAL A 151 11.03 5.16 5.58
CA VAL A 151 9.61 5.51 5.58
C VAL A 151 8.96 4.96 6.84
N ALA A 152 7.88 5.56 7.29
CA ALA A 152 7.21 5.18 8.52
C ALA A 152 6.48 3.84 8.39
N ASP A 153 5.90 3.56 7.24
CA ASP A 153 5.15 2.33 6.99
C ASP A 153 6.07 1.23 6.42
N GLY A 154 6.17 0.11 7.14
CA GLY A 154 7.00 -1.04 6.74
C GLY A 154 6.54 -1.72 5.44
N ARG A 155 5.30 -1.49 5.00
CA ARG A 155 4.72 -2.04 3.78
C ARG A 155 5.18 -1.32 2.51
N ALA A 156 5.88 -0.20 2.62
CA ALA A 156 6.36 0.58 1.47
C ALA A 156 7.10 -0.25 0.41
N GLY A 157 7.82 -1.29 0.83
CA GLY A 157 8.59 -2.18 -0.03
C GLY A 157 7.80 -3.33 -0.69
N GLU A 158 6.49 -3.40 -0.51
CA GLU A 158 5.68 -4.51 -1.08
C GLU A 158 5.74 -4.56 -2.60
N ASN A 159 5.78 -3.41 -3.25
CA ASN A 159 6.02 -3.34 -4.69
C ASN A 159 6.69 -2.03 -5.10
N LEU A 160 7.25 -2.06 -6.30
CA LEU A 160 8.03 -0.95 -6.84
C LEU A 160 7.22 0.34 -7.01
N GLY A 161 5.99 0.26 -7.51
CA GLY A 161 5.15 1.44 -7.73
C GLY A 161 4.84 2.16 -6.42
N LEU A 162 4.47 1.38 -5.40
CA LEU A 162 4.21 1.90 -4.06
C LEU A 162 5.44 2.59 -3.47
N LEU A 163 6.59 1.90 -3.47
CA LEU A 163 7.84 2.44 -2.93
C LEU A 163 8.17 3.81 -3.55
N HIS A 164 7.99 3.92 -4.87
CA HIS A 164 8.30 5.17 -5.57
C HIS A 164 7.28 6.28 -5.32
N MET A 165 6.03 5.95 -4.97
CA MET A 165 5.07 6.94 -4.45
C MET A 165 5.54 7.51 -3.11
N TYR A 166 5.99 6.67 -2.19
CA TYR A 166 6.57 7.15 -0.92
C TYR A 166 7.77 8.07 -1.15
N MET A 167 8.67 7.69 -2.05
CA MET A 167 9.84 8.52 -2.38
C MET A 167 9.44 9.84 -3.05
N LEU A 168 8.45 9.83 -3.94
CA LEU A 168 7.96 11.03 -4.62
C LEU A 168 7.41 12.04 -3.62
N PHE A 169 6.54 11.61 -2.72
CA PHE A 169 5.93 12.48 -1.73
C PHE A 169 6.90 12.92 -0.61
N GLY A 170 7.89 12.10 -0.27
CA GLY A 170 9.00 12.53 0.59
C GLY A 170 9.84 13.63 -0.05
N ARG A 171 10.14 13.53 -1.34
CA ARG A 171 10.83 14.61 -2.09
C ARG A 171 9.97 15.85 -2.22
N GLU A 172 8.66 15.70 -2.42
CA GLU A 172 7.75 16.84 -2.48
C GLU A 172 7.68 17.57 -1.14
N HIS A 173 7.65 16.83 -0.01
CA HIS A 173 7.80 17.43 1.30
C HIS A 173 9.06 18.30 1.38
N ASN A 174 10.22 17.75 1.00
CA ASN A 174 11.49 18.47 1.04
C ASN A 174 11.49 19.68 0.12
N ARG A 175 10.90 19.59 -1.06
CA ARG A 175 10.74 20.72 -1.99
C ARG A 175 9.90 21.84 -1.37
N ILE A 176 8.77 21.49 -0.75
CA ILE A 176 7.91 22.47 -0.03
C ILE A 176 8.69 23.12 1.10
N CYS A 177 9.43 22.32 1.89
CA CYS A 177 10.24 22.80 2.98
C CYS A 177 11.29 23.84 2.53
N GLN A 178 12.00 23.58 1.44
CA GLN A 178 12.97 24.52 0.87
C GLN A 178 12.33 25.85 0.45
N VAL A 179 11.15 25.80 -0.16
CA VAL A 179 10.40 26.99 -0.55
C VAL A 179 9.99 27.80 0.68
N LEU A 180 9.50 27.12 1.71
CA LEU A 180 9.07 27.79 2.95
C LEU A 180 10.24 28.37 3.74
N ALA A 181 11.36 27.65 3.83
CA ALA A 181 12.57 28.15 4.50
C ALA A 181 13.11 29.43 3.85
N LYS A 182 13.10 29.47 2.51
CA LYS A 182 13.51 30.67 1.77
C LYS A 182 12.57 31.85 2.02
N ALA A 183 11.28 31.62 2.13
CA ALA A 183 10.28 32.67 2.36
C ALA A 183 10.22 33.09 3.83
N ASN A 184 10.63 32.25 4.77
CA ASN A 184 10.51 32.46 6.21
C ASN A 184 11.83 32.11 6.94
N PRO A 185 12.90 32.91 6.80
CA PRO A 185 14.24 32.58 7.36
C PRO A 185 14.27 32.40 8.88
N GLY A 186 13.26 32.93 9.59
CA GLY A 186 13.17 32.83 11.06
C GLY A 186 12.39 31.66 11.58
N TRP A 187 11.85 30.75 10.71
CA TRP A 187 11.12 29.59 11.17
C TRP A 187 12.07 28.51 11.70
N SER A 188 11.64 27.84 12.77
CA SER A 188 12.36 26.69 13.31
C SER A 188 12.20 25.46 12.39
N ASP A 189 13.10 24.47 12.56
CA ASP A 189 13.02 23.19 11.85
C ASP A 189 11.67 22.50 12.05
N GLU A 190 11.13 22.54 13.28
CA GLU A 190 9.82 21.96 13.59
C GLU A 190 8.71 22.71 12.85
N THR A 191 8.74 24.04 12.84
CA THR A 191 7.74 24.83 12.10
C THR A 191 7.79 24.53 10.62
N LEU A 192 9.00 24.47 10.03
CA LEU A 192 9.19 24.13 8.63
C LEU A 192 8.67 22.74 8.30
N PHE A 193 8.94 21.76 9.19
CA PHE A 193 8.47 20.39 9.01
C PHE A 193 6.94 20.31 9.04
N GLN A 194 6.28 20.86 10.06
CA GLN A 194 4.83 20.78 10.21
C GLN A 194 4.08 21.53 9.11
N GLU A 195 4.57 22.68 8.71
CA GLU A 195 4.01 23.47 7.62
C GLU A 195 4.17 22.78 6.26
N SER A 196 5.28 22.09 6.04
CA SER A 196 5.50 21.30 4.84
C SER A 196 4.63 20.06 4.82
N ARG A 197 4.53 19.35 5.96
CA ARG A 197 3.65 18.20 6.15
C ARG A 197 2.20 18.56 5.86
N MET A 198 1.69 19.62 6.43
CA MET A 198 0.30 20.07 6.22
C MET A 198 0.00 20.30 4.73
N ARG A 199 0.90 20.93 3.99
CA ARG A 199 0.74 21.19 2.55
C ARG A 199 0.82 19.92 1.72
N ASN A 200 1.71 19.00 2.09
CA ASN A 200 1.85 17.72 1.42
C ASN A 200 0.61 16.85 1.65
N ILE A 201 0.07 16.82 2.87
CA ILE A 201 -1.21 16.15 3.20
C ILE A 201 -2.35 16.75 2.37
N ALA A 202 -2.45 18.07 2.28
CA ALA A 202 -3.47 18.73 1.47
C ALA A 202 -3.37 18.34 -0.01
N LEU A 203 -2.15 18.15 -0.53
CA LEU A 203 -1.92 17.66 -1.89
C LEU A 203 -2.40 16.20 -2.04
N VAL A 204 -2.09 15.32 -1.09
CA VAL A 204 -2.57 13.93 -1.07
C VAL A 204 -4.10 13.88 -1.06
N GLN A 205 -4.73 14.68 -0.20
CA GLN A 205 -6.20 14.76 -0.13
C GLN A 205 -6.79 15.28 -1.45
N LYS A 206 -6.20 16.32 -2.02
CA LYS A 206 -6.65 16.88 -3.30
C LYS A 206 -6.59 15.86 -4.43
N ILE A 207 -5.47 15.18 -4.61
CA ILE A 207 -5.32 14.15 -5.65
C ILE A 207 -6.33 13.02 -5.42
N THR A 208 -6.51 12.59 -4.17
CA THR A 208 -7.46 11.52 -3.83
C THR A 208 -8.89 11.90 -4.17
N LEU A 209 -9.32 13.12 -3.85
CA LEU A 209 -10.72 13.54 -4.02
C LEU A 209 -11.03 14.08 -5.42
N GLU A 210 -10.07 14.72 -6.08
CA GLU A 210 -10.33 15.39 -7.36
C GLU A 210 -9.87 14.57 -8.58
N GLU A 211 -8.96 13.59 -8.40
CA GLU A 211 -8.40 12.80 -9.49
C GLU A 211 -8.66 11.30 -9.31
N TYR A 212 -8.10 10.69 -8.24
CA TYR A 212 -8.18 9.25 -8.03
C TYR A 212 -9.62 8.76 -7.80
N GLY A 213 -10.34 9.38 -6.86
CA GLY A 213 -11.71 8.98 -6.54
C GLY A 213 -12.66 9.09 -7.74
N PRO A 214 -12.68 10.22 -8.48
CA PRO A 214 -13.45 10.33 -9.71
C PRO A 214 -13.05 9.31 -10.79
N ALA A 215 -11.76 9.05 -10.97
CA ALA A 215 -11.29 8.03 -11.93
C ALA A 215 -11.75 6.62 -11.53
N LEU A 216 -11.70 6.30 -10.25
CA LEU A 216 -12.13 4.99 -9.72
C LEU A 216 -13.64 4.79 -9.81
N LEU A 217 -14.41 5.80 -9.44
CA LEU A 217 -15.87 5.69 -9.26
C LEU A 217 -16.67 6.12 -10.49
N GLY A 218 -16.05 6.77 -11.47
CA GLY A 218 -16.72 7.32 -12.64
C GLY A 218 -17.63 8.52 -12.32
N VAL A 219 -17.50 9.12 -11.13
CA VAL A 219 -18.33 10.24 -10.67
C VAL A 219 -17.49 11.33 -10.02
N SER A 220 -17.94 12.58 -10.11
CA SER A 220 -17.26 13.69 -9.45
C SER A 220 -17.49 13.66 -7.93
N LEU A 221 -16.43 13.85 -7.17
CA LEU A 221 -16.47 14.00 -5.71
C LEU A 221 -16.41 15.46 -5.25
N LYS A 222 -16.57 16.43 -6.16
CA LYS A 222 -16.60 17.85 -5.81
C LYS A 222 -17.74 18.16 -4.84
N GLY A 223 -17.40 18.87 -3.75
CA GLY A 223 -18.36 19.24 -2.71
C GLY A 223 -18.60 18.17 -1.63
N VAL A 224 -17.84 17.10 -1.63
CA VAL A 224 -17.86 16.09 -0.58
C VAL A 224 -16.52 16.09 0.17
N PRO A 225 -16.52 16.24 1.51
CA PRO A 225 -17.63 16.63 2.36
C PRO A 225 -17.90 18.14 2.29
N ALA A 226 -19.15 18.55 2.47
CA ALA A 226 -19.52 19.97 2.45
C ALA A 226 -18.99 20.75 3.68
N ALA A 227 -18.81 20.07 4.82
CA ALA A 227 -18.30 20.64 6.07
C ALA A 227 -17.71 19.56 6.98
N TYR A 228 -16.79 19.97 7.87
CA TYR A 228 -16.26 19.09 8.91
C TYR A 228 -17.36 18.76 9.95
N ASN A 229 -17.48 17.47 10.27
CA ASN A 229 -18.38 16.98 11.31
C ASN A 229 -17.60 16.15 12.33
N ALA A 230 -17.33 16.72 13.50
CA ALA A 230 -16.57 16.10 14.59
C ALA A 230 -17.24 14.83 15.18
N SER A 231 -18.55 14.64 14.96
CA SER A 231 -19.28 13.47 15.45
C SER A 231 -19.35 12.31 14.45
N MET A 232 -18.76 12.47 13.27
CA MET A 232 -18.71 11.39 12.30
C MET A 232 -17.67 10.34 12.74
N GLU A 233 -18.08 9.06 12.77
CA GLU A 233 -17.16 7.95 12.99
C GLU A 233 -16.26 7.78 11.75
N PRO A 234 -14.94 7.94 11.87
CA PRO A 234 -14.03 7.90 10.72
C PRO A 234 -13.58 6.50 10.34
N SER A 235 -13.86 5.48 11.16
CA SER A 235 -13.36 4.12 10.92
C SER A 235 -13.90 3.56 9.62
N ALA A 236 -12.99 3.04 8.79
CA ALA A 236 -13.37 2.35 7.58
C ALA A 236 -14.08 1.02 7.91
N ASN A 237 -15.21 0.77 7.23
CA ASN A 237 -15.90 -0.50 7.38
C ASN A 237 -14.99 -1.67 6.94
N LEU A 238 -14.98 -2.75 7.72
CA LEU A 238 -14.14 -3.93 7.46
C LEU A 238 -14.38 -4.55 6.07
N MET A 239 -15.65 -4.63 5.65
CA MET A 239 -16.00 -5.15 4.31
C MET A 239 -15.46 -4.25 3.20
N PHE A 240 -15.39 -2.95 3.44
CA PHE A 240 -14.77 -2.02 2.53
C PHE A 240 -13.24 -2.21 2.53
N SER A 241 -12.58 -2.06 3.66
CA SER A 241 -11.11 -2.05 3.75
C SER A 241 -10.47 -3.39 3.39
N HIS A 242 -11.11 -4.54 3.74
CA HIS A 242 -10.56 -5.89 3.51
C HIS A 242 -11.22 -6.65 2.35
N GLY A 243 -12.28 -6.12 1.80
CA GLY A 243 -12.98 -6.69 0.66
C GLY A 243 -12.98 -5.76 -0.55
N ALA A 244 -13.92 -4.82 -0.60
CA ALA A 244 -14.16 -4.00 -1.78
C ALA A 244 -12.93 -3.20 -2.24
N TYR A 245 -12.19 -2.62 -1.30
CA TYR A 245 -11.00 -1.82 -1.62
C TYR A 245 -9.78 -2.66 -2.05
N ARG A 246 -9.87 -4.00 -2.01
CA ARG A 246 -8.85 -4.92 -2.56
C ARG A 246 -9.02 -5.20 -4.05
N TYR A 247 -9.93 -4.51 -4.73
CA TYR A 247 -10.15 -4.61 -6.18
C TYR A 247 -8.86 -4.55 -7.01
N GLY A 248 -7.89 -3.76 -6.54
CA GLY A 248 -6.61 -3.56 -7.19
C GLY A 248 -5.83 -4.85 -7.44
N HIS A 249 -6.03 -5.91 -6.64
CA HIS A 249 -5.31 -7.17 -6.80
C HIS A 249 -5.59 -7.83 -8.17
N SER A 250 -6.83 -7.75 -8.68
CA SER A 250 -7.15 -8.29 -10.02
C SER A 250 -6.67 -7.37 -11.14
N ALA A 251 -6.52 -6.08 -10.86
CA ALA A 251 -6.07 -5.08 -11.82
C ALA A 251 -4.55 -5.02 -11.99
N ILE A 252 -3.77 -5.70 -11.14
CA ILE A 252 -2.31 -5.72 -11.22
C ILE A 252 -1.87 -6.43 -12.50
N PRO A 253 -1.08 -5.76 -13.39
CA PRO A 253 -0.52 -6.42 -14.57
C PRO A 253 0.71 -7.26 -14.21
N GLY A 254 1.01 -8.27 -15.01
CA GLY A 254 2.18 -9.13 -14.80
C GLY A 254 3.51 -8.49 -15.20
N ILE A 255 3.50 -7.34 -15.86
CA ILE A 255 4.68 -6.61 -16.33
C ILE A 255 4.52 -5.11 -16.12
N TYR A 256 5.64 -4.43 -15.87
CA TYR A 256 5.69 -2.98 -15.65
C TYR A 256 6.71 -2.32 -16.54
N LYS A 257 6.38 -1.14 -17.07
CA LYS A 257 7.32 -0.32 -17.83
C LYS A 257 8.24 0.45 -16.88
N ILE A 258 9.54 0.34 -17.11
CA ILE A 258 10.58 1.06 -16.35
C ILE A 258 11.52 1.71 -17.35
N GLY A 259 11.34 3.00 -17.61
CA GLY A 259 12.09 3.66 -18.67
C GLY A 259 11.81 3.00 -20.02
N ASP A 260 12.85 2.42 -20.62
CA ASP A 260 12.77 1.83 -21.96
C ASP A 260 12.55 0.31 -21.96
N PHE A 261 12.49 -0.34 -20.81
CA PHE A 261 12.30 -1.79 -20.71
C PHE A 261 11.03 -2.17 -19.92
N TRP A 262 10.64 -3.44 -20.04
CA TRP A 262 9.54 -4.04 -19.30
C TRP A 262 10.10 -5.06 -18.30
N ALA A 263 9.69 -4.96 -17.05
CA ALA A 263 10.08 -5.87 -15.99
C ALA A 263 8.89 -6.72 -15.51
N PRO A 264 9.06 -8.02 -15.26
CA PRO A 264 7.99 -8.84 -14.70
C PRO A 264 7.72 -8.44 -13.25
N LEU A 265 6.45 -8.55 -12.85
CA LEU A 265 6.00 -8.15 -11.51
C LEU A 265 6.77 -8.89 -10.40
N ARG A 266 7.01 -10.19 -10.56
CA ARG A 266 7.73 -11.02 -9.56
C ARG A 266 9.13 -10.51 -9.22
N ASP A 267 9.78 -9.80 -10.15
CA ASP A 267 11.11 -9.22 -9.93
C ASP A 267 11.05 -7.88 -9.17
N MET A 268 9.82 -7.38 -8.92
CA MET A 268 9.57 -6.07 -8.33
C MET A 268 8.76 -6.11 -7.03
N GLN A 269 8.32 -7.30 -6.62
CA GLN A 269 7.60 -7.50 -5.36
C GLN A 269 8.57 -7.88 -4.24
N PHE A 270 8.34 -7.29 -3.06
CA PHE A 270 9.09 -7.58 -1.82
C PHE A 270 10.61 -7.46 -1.96
N GLN A 271 11.06 -6.72 -2.96
CA GLN A 271 12.47 -6.49 -3.23
C GLN A 271 12.97 -5.32 -2.38
N SER A 272 13.79 -5.62 -1.38
CA SER A 272 14.41 -4.56 -0.57
C SER A 272 15.40 -3.68 -1.36
N CYS A 273 15.78 -4.12 -2.57
CA CYS A 273 16.78 -3.46 -3.43
C CYS A 273 16.20 -2.65 -4.59
N VAL A 274 14.88 -2.54 -4.69
CA VAL A 274 14.23 -1.71 -5.73
C VAL A 274 14.55 -0.23 -5.61
N SER A 275 15.01 0.22 -4.46
CA SER A 275 15.54 1.57 -4.27
C SER A 275 16.77 1.90 -5.12
N LEU A 276 17.43 0.89 -5.71
CA LEU A 276 18.55 1.06 -6.64
C LEU A 276 18.11 1.41 -8.07
N LEU A 277 16.83 1.16 -8.40
CA LEU A 277 16.32 1.58 -9.70
C LEU A 277 16.15 3.10 -9.73
N ASP A 278 16.45 3.67 -10.89
CA ASP A 278 16.24 5.08 -11.14
C ASP A 278 14.74 5.44 -10.92
N SER A 279 14.47 6.15 -9.83
CA SER A 279 13.12 6.54 -9.45
C SER A 279 12.39 7.29 -10.56
N ASP A 280 13.10 8.10 -11.32
CA ASP A 280 12.48 8.86 -12.41
C ASP A 280 12.02 7.93 -13.53
N LYS A 281 12.75 6.85 -13.83
CA LYS A 281 12.34 5.85 -14.81
C LYS A 281 11.12 5.07 -14.36
N VAL A 282 11.05 4.70 -13.09
CA VAL A 282 9.90 3.99 -12.52
C VAL A 282 8.66 4.89 -12.53
N ILE A 283 8.75 6.10 -11.96
CA ILE A 283 7.64 7.05 -11.87
C ILE A 283 7.13 7.40 -13.27
N ARG A 284 8.02 7.65 -14.23
CA ARG A 284 7.65 7.95 -15.62
C ARG A 284 7.10 6.75 -16.37
N GLY A 285 7.46 5.53 -15.99
CA GLY A 285 6.95 4.29 -16.59
C GLY A 285 5.52 3.96 -16.16
N MET A 286 5.15 4.29 -14.92
CA MET A 286 3.83 3.95 -14.37
C MET A 286 2.64 4.43 -15.21
N PRO A 287 2.60 5.69 -15.73
CA PRO A 287 1.50 6.14 -16.57
C PRO A 287 1.36 5.37 -17.89
N TYR A 288 2.42 4.73 -18.36
CA TYR A 288 2.45 3.96 -19.61
C TYR A 288 2.27 2.46 -19.42
N THR A 289 2.08 2.02 -18.20
CA THR A 289 1.76 0.62 -17.89
C THR A 289 0.25 0.52 -17.65
N PRO A 290 -0.52 -0.06 -18.59
CA PRO A 290 -1.95 -0.23 -18.37
C PRO A 290 -2.20 -1.27 -17.27
N ILE A 291 -3.26 -1.08 -16.50
CA ILE A 291 -3.74 -2.09 -15.57
C ILE A 291 -4.66 -3.08 -16.28
N ASN A 292 -4.83 -4.26 -15.69
CA ASN A 292 -5.88 -5.17 -16.11
C ASN A 292 -7.25 -4.64 -15.71
N GLU A 293 -8.29 -5.13 -16.36
CA GLU A 293 -9.66 -4.88 -15.92
C GLU A 293 -9.91 -5.52 -14.55
N VAL A 294 -10.78 -4.89 -13.78
CA VAL A 294 -11.20 -5.42 -12.47
C VAL A 294 -12.16 -6.58 -12.68
N ASP A 295 -11.72 -7.77 -12.37
CA ASP A 295 -12.50 -9.01 -12.47
C ASP A 295 -12.19 -9.97 -11.31
N THR A 296 -12.47 -11.24 -11.46
CA THR A 296 -12.14 -12.29 -10.47
C THR A 296 -10.78 -12.95 -10.72
N LYS A 297 -10.01 -12.50 -11.73
CA LYS A 297 -8.75 -13.12 -12.15
C LYS A 297 -7.55 -12.37 -11.61
N PHE A 298 -6.49 -13.09 -11.37
CA PHE A 298 -5.22 -12.55 -10.87
C PHE A 298 -4.09 -13.15 -11.68
N VAL A 299 -3.08 -12.33 -11.98
CA VAL A 299 -1.86 -12.82 -12.61
C VAL A 299 -1.15 -13.82 -11.70
N THR A 300 -0.39 -14.72 -12.28
CA THR A 300 0.31 -15.78 -11.53
C THR A 300 1.22 -15.20 -10.45
N ASP A 301 1.91 -14.10 -10.75
CA ASP A 301 2.85 -13.46 -9.81
C ASP A 301 2.15 -12.92 -8.53
N VAL A 302 0.84 -12.72 -8.55
CA VAL A 302 0.04 -12.34 -7.36
C VAL A 302 -0.48 -13.57 -6.62
N ARG A 303 -0.69 -14.68 -7.33
CA ARG A 303 -1.30 -15.90 -6.77
C ARG A 303 -0.28 -16.87 -6.17
N GLY A 304 0.99 -16.75 -6.51
CA GLY A 304 2.05 -17.71 -6.20
C GLY A 304 2.14 -18.85 -7.20
#